data_19fb19cff0210653bbb473a2f1d3a1fd
#
_entry.id   19fb19cff0210653bbb473a2f1d3a1fd
#
_cell.length_a   1.000
_cell.length_b   1.000
_cell.length_c   1.000
_cell.angle_alpha   90.00
_cell.angle_beta   90.00
_cell.angle_gamma   90.00
#
_symmetry.space_group_name_H-M   'P 1'
#
loop_
_entity.id
_entity.type
_entity.pdbx_description
1 polymer ?
#
loop_
_entity_poly.entity_id
_entity_poly.type
_entity_poly.pdbx_seq_one_letter_code
_entity_poly.pdbx_strand_id
1 'polypeptide(L)'
;MSLIVQKFGGTSVRDAKRIRNVAGIIAETYLAGNDVIVVLSAQGDTTDDLIAKAEEINPHASKREMDMLLSTGEQISVALCAMALEAMGLPCISLAAWQVGIQSTSVHSDARIKKIDTERIQSELDQHRIVIVTGFQGVDRNGDVTTLGRGGSDTSAVALAAAFRADLCQIYTDVDGVYTTDPRVVPNARKLEEITYDEMLELASQGAQVLHNRSVELAKKFRVNLEVVSSLERKPGTKVKEVTKVEKTNIAGVAKDTSIARVALIGLQHNPGVAFQVFDLLSKHNINVDVILQSIGREDTKDITFTVHKKDLEESKQILEEHKETLRFDHIETDESIGKVSIVGAGLMSNCGVAARMFEALYEAGINIQMINTSEIRVSVLLDEEDVNRAVRAIHDKFFGEI
;
A
#
# COMPACT_ATOMS: atom_id res chain seq x y z
N MET A 1 -25.44 -14.70 12.26
CA MET A 1 -24.88 -14.43 10.92
C MET A 1 -23.67 -13.55 11.11
N SER A 2 -22.56 -13.88 10.46
CA SER A 2 -21.40 -12.99 10.46
C SER A 2 -21.47 -12.06 9.26
N LEU A 3 -21.01 -10.84 9.42
CA LEU A 3 -20.86 -9.89 8.30
C LEU A 3 -19.44 -9.96 7.76
N ILE A 4 -19.32 -10.26 6.47
CA ILE A 4 -18.04 -10.37 5.79
C ILE A 4 -17.96 -9.30 4.67
N VAL A 5 -16.90 -8.52 4.69
CA VAL A 5 -16.58 -7.59 3.59
C VAL A 5 -15.55 -8.26 2.71
N GLN A 6 -15.81 -8.32 1.40
CA GLN A 6 -14.90 -8.91 0.42
C GLN A 6 -14.49 -7.88 -0.63
N LYS A 7 -13.20 -7.64 -0.79
CA LYS A 7 -12.70 -6.75 -1.85
C LYS A 7 -11.99 -7.56 -2.93
N PHE A 8 -12.28 -7.26 -4.20
CA PHE A 8 -11.59 -7.87 -5.33
C PHE A 8 -10.89 -6.81 -6.17
N GLY A 9 -9.59 -7.03 -6.44
CA GLY A 9 -8.77 -6.15 -7.27
C GLY A 9 -9.09 -6.26 -8.76
N GLY A 10 -8.57 -5.33 -9.57
CA GLY A 10 -8.83 -5.25 -11.00
C GLY A 10 -8.46 -6.54 -11.76
N THR A 11 -7.34 -7.17 -11.42
CA THR A 11 -6.91 -8.45 -11.99
C THR A 11 -7.90 -9.59 -11.70
N SER A 12 -8.61 -9.52 -10.57
CA SER A 12 -9.62 -10.51 -10.18
C SER A 12 -10.93 -10.40 -10.97
N VAL A 13 -11.22 -9.23 -11.57
CA VAL A 13 -12.45 -8.94 -12.31
C VAL A 13 -12.21 -8.57 -13.79
N ARG A 14 -11.01 -8.76 -14.31
CA ARG A 14 -10.57 -8.25 -15.61
C ARG A 14 -11.37 -8.73 -16.82
N ASP A 15 -11.99 -9.90 -16.73
CA ASP A 15 -12.73 -10.53 -17.82
C ASP A 15 -13.94 -11.35 -17.28
N ALA A 16 -14.83 -11.79 -18.18
CA ALA A 16 -16.02 -12.54 -17.85
C ALA A 16 -15.74 -13.86 -17.09
N LYS A 17 -14.61 -14.54 -17.37
CA LYS A 17 -14.21 -15.75 -16.65
C LYS A 17 -13.87 -15.43 -15.20
N ARG A 18 -13.14 -14.35 -15.00
CA ARG A 18 -12.75 -13.88 -13.65
C ARG A 18 -13.95 -13.39 -12.85
N ILE A 19 -14.87 -12.63 -13.48
CA ILE A 19 -16.11 -12.20 -12.83
C ILE A 19 -16.95 -13.39 -12.36
N ARG A 20 -17.10 -14.44 -13.19
CA ARG A 20 -17.81 -15.66 -12.77
C ARG A 20 -17.12 -16.38 -11.60
N ASN A 21 -15.78 -16.39 -11.59
CA ASN A 21 -15.03 -16.95 -10.46
C ASN A 21 -15.25 -16.12 -9.18
N VAL A 22 -15.22 -14.78 -9.27
CA VAL A 22 -15.52 -13.88 -8.15
C VAL A 22 -16.96 -14.08 -7.66
N ALA A 23 -17.93 -14.15 -8.56
CA ALA A 23 -19.31 -14.45 -8.21
C ALA A 23 -19.45 -15.81 -7.46
N GLY A 24 -18.67 -16.81 -7.88
CA GLY A 24 -18.59 -18.11 -7.15
C GLY A 24 -18.05 -17.97 -5.73
N ILE A 25 -16.99 -17.17 -5.52
CA ILE A 25 -16.44 -16.91 -4.15
C ILE A 25 -17.47 -16.22 -3.26
N ILE A 26 -18.13 -15.19 -3.82
CA ILE A 26 -19.18 -14.46 -3.11
C ILE A 26 -20.35 -15.39 -2.74
N ALA A 27 -20.78 -16.22 -3.70
CA ALA A 27 -21.84 -17.20 -3.51
C ALA A 27 -21.49 -18.21 -2.41
N GLU A 28 -20.29 -18.76 -2.39
CA GLU A 28 -19.80 -19.67 -1.35
C GLU A 28 -19.92 -19.03 0.05
N THR A 29 -19.50 -17.77 0.18
CA THR A 29 -19.56 -17.02 1.45
C THR A 29 -21.01 -16.76 1.89
N TYR A 30 -21.86 -16.32 0.96
CA TYR A 30 -23.27 -16.03 1.22
C TYR A 30 -24.05 -17.30 1.59
N LEU A 31 -23.88 -18.37 0.82
CA LEU A 31 -24.55 -19.66 1.07
C LEU A 31 -24.11 -20.35 2.36
N ALA A 32 -22.94 -19.99 2.88
CA ALA A 32 -22.50 -20.40 4.22
C ALA A 32 -23.25 -19.67 5.36
N GLY A 33 -24.23 -18.82 5.05
CA GLY A 33 -25.09 -18.14 6.01
C GLY A 33 -24.53 -16.80 6.52
N ASN A 34 -23.66 -16.14 5.75
CA ASN A 34 -23.12 -14.83 6.10
C ASN A 34 -23.83 -13.70 5.33
N ASP A 35 -23.88 -12.53 5.93
CA ASP A 35 -24.14 -11.29 5.21
C ASP A 35 -22.87 -10.85 4.47
N VAL A 36 -23.01 -10.34 3.24
CA VAL A 36 -21.85 -10.05 2.41
C VAL A 36 -21.93 -8.64 1.79
N ILE A 37 -20.90 -7.84 2.06
CA ILE A 37 -20.63 -6.60 1.34
C ILE A 37 -19.42 -6.84 0.43
N VAL A 38 -19.55 -6.53 -0.83
CA VAL A 38 -18.48 -6.71 -1.83
C VAL A 38 -18.00 -5.36 -2.31
N VAL A 39 -16.70 -5.18 -2.43
CA VAL A 39 -16.08 -3.97 -3.01
C VAL A 39 -15.26 -4.36 -4.22
N LEU A 40 -15.54 -3.75 -5.37
CA LEU A 40 -14.84 -4.06 -6.62
C LEU A 40 -14.02 -2.88 -7.12
N SER A 41 -12.84 -3.19 -7.65
CA SER A 41 -12.03 -2.27 -8.46
C SER A 41 -12.48 -2.29 -9.92
N ALA A 42 -12.04 -1.31 -10.70
CA ALA A 42 -12.17 -1.34 -12.16
C ALA A 42 -11.50 -2.60 -12.76
N GLN A 43 -11.93 -3.03 -13.94
CA GLN A 43 -11.47 -4.25 -14.61
C GLN A 43 -10.04 -4.07 -15.15
N GLY A 44 -9.10 -4.95 -14.79
CA GLY A 44 -7.76 -4.99 -15.37
C GLY A 44 -7.10 -3.62 -15.45
N ASP A 45 -6.77 -3.19 -16.67
CA ASP A 45 -6.07 -1.94 -16.97
C ASP A 45 -7.03 -0.77 -17.30
N THR A 46 -8.34 -0.93 -17.06
CA THR A 46 -9.37 0.08 -17.43
C THR A 46 -9.04 1.49 -16.90
N THR A 47 -8.49 1.59 -15.69
CA THR A 47 -8.11 2.90 -15.13
C THR A 47 -7.01 3.57 -15.95
N ASP A 48 -5.99 2.83 -16.36
CA ASP A 48 -4.88 3.33 -17.17
C ASP A 48 -5.37 3.68 -18.60
N ASP A 49 -6.25 2.87 -19.17
CA ASP A 49 -6.90 3.15 -20.47
C ASP A 49 -7.73 4.44 -20.43
N LEU A 50 -8.43 4.70 -19.33
CA LEU A 50 -9.22 5.93 -19.17
C LEU A 50 -8.31 7.15 -19.00
N ILE A 51 -7.19 7.02 -18.29
CA ILE A 51 -6.17 8.07 -18.17
C ILE A 51 -5.60 8.39 -19.55
N ALA A 52 -5.16 7.38 -20.31
CA ALA A 52 -4.63 7.58 -21.64
C ALA A 52 -5.62 8.29 -22.58
N LYS A 53 -6.90 7.89 -22.55
CA LYS A 53 -7.96 8.58 -23.33
C LYS A 53 -8.15 10.05 -22.92
N ALA A 54 -8.04 10.35 -21.64
CA ALA A 54 -8.14 11.74 -21.17
C ALA A 54 -6.95 12.57 -21.65
N GLU A 55 -5.75 12.01 -21.59
CA GLU A 55 -4.51 12.66 -22.03
C GLU A 55 -4.51 12.95 -23.54
N GLU A 56 -5.08 12.06 -24.38
CA GLU A 56 -5.26 12.30 -25.82
C GLU A 56 -6.15 13.53 -26.10
N ILE A 57 -7.13 13.80 -25.23
CA ILE A 57 -8.06 14.93 -25.38
C ILE A 57 -7.50 16.20 -24.76
N ASN A 58 -7.00 16.10 -23.53
CA ASN A 58 -6.44 17.21 -22.77
C ASN A 58 -5.45 16.72 -21.72
N PRO A 59 -4.13 16.84 -21.96
CA PRO A 59 -3.11 16.42 -20.98
C PRO A 59 -3.11 17.26 -19.69
N HIS A 60 -3.86 18.35 -19.67
CA HIS A 60 -4.03 19.23 -18.51
C HIS A 60 -5.47 19.23 -17.98
N ALA A 61 -6.19 18.11 -18.13
CA ALA A 61 -7.54 17.96 -17.60
C ALA A 61 -7.58 18.21 -16.08
N SER A 62 -8.64 18.88 -15.61
CA SER A 62 -8.79 19.10 -14.17
C SER A 62 -8.95 17.77 -13.43
N LYS A 63 -8.42 17.69 -12.21
CA LYS A 63 -8.56 16.50 -11.36
C LYS A 63 -10.02 16.12 -11.10
N ARG A 64 -10.93 17.11 -11.08
CA ARG A 64 -12.37 16.88 -10.90
C ARG A 64 -12.95 16.09 -12.08
N GLU A 65 -12.64 16.48 -13.32
CA GLU A 65 -13.13 15.77 -14.51
C GLU A 65 -12.45 14.40 -14.67
N MET A 66 -11.19 14.29 -14.25
CA MET A 66 -10.50 13.01 -14.18
C MET A 66 -11.18 12.05 -13.21
N ASP A 67 -11.56 12.50 -12.00
CA ASP A 67 -12.28 11.68 -11.02
C ASP A 67 -13.64 11.22 -11.56
N MET A 68 -14.36 12.10 -12.25
CA MET A 68 -15.63 11.76 -12.91
C MET A 68 -15.44 10.65 -13.94
N LEU A 69 -14.42 10.74 -14.79
CA LEU A 69 -14.10 9.75 -15.80
C LEU A 69 -13.69 8.42 -15.16
N LEU A 70 -12.71 8.43 -14.26
CA LEU A 70 -12.15 7.22 -13.65
C LEU A 70 -13.19 6.43 -12.86
N SER A 71 -14.16 7.12 -12.23
CA SER A 71 -15.22 6.47 -11.46
C SER A 71 -16.13 5.54 -12.29
N THR A 72 -16.12 5.63 -13.61
CA THR A 72 -16.92 4.76 -14.47
C THR A 72 -16.42 3.31 -14.50
N GLY A 73 -15.14 3.09 -14.25
CA GLY A 73 -14.53 1.77 -14.30
C GLY A 73 -15.11 0.80 -13.27
N GLU A 74 -15.24 1.23 -12.02
CA GLU A 74 -15.83 0.41 -10.96
C GLU A 74 -17.32 0.17 -11.17
N GLN A 75 -18.06 1.13 -11.78
CA GLN A 75 -19.48 0.95 -12.10
C GLN A 75 -19.69 -0.22 -13.07
N ILE A 76 -18.83 -0.37 -14.06
CA ILE A 76 -18.83 -1.52 -14.97
C ILE A 76 -18.65 -2.81 -14.19
N SER A 77 -17.65 -2.87 -13.31
CA SER A 77 -17.32 -4.06 -12.55
C SER A 77 -18.46 -4.53 -11.65
N VAL A 78 -19.06 -3.61 -10.88
CA VAL A 78 -20.16 -3.96 -9.93
C VAL A 78 -21.41 -4.42 -10.67
N ALA A 79 -21.75 -3.78 -11.80
CA ALA A 79 -22.91 -4.16 -12.60
C ALA A 79 -22.73 -5.56 -13.21
N LEU A 80 -21.59 -5.86 -13.81
CA LEU A 80 -21.30 -7.17 -14.37
C LEU A 80 -21.24 -8.28 -13.32
N CYS A 81 -20.72 -7.98 -12.14
CA CYS A 81 -20.70 -8.94 -11.02
C CYS A 81 -22.11 -9.21 -10.50
N ALA A 82 -22.95 -8.18 -10.38
CA ALA A 82 -24.36 -8.35 -10.00
C ALA A 82 -25.09 -9.25 -11.01
N MET A 83 -24.96 -9.00 -12.32
CA MET A 83 -25.55 -9.84 -13.36
C MET A 83 -25.07 -11.29 -13.27
N ALA A 84 -23.79 -11.53 -12.88
CA ALA A 84 -23.28 -12.88 -12.70
C ALA A 84 -23.89 -13.58 -11.48
N LEU A 85 -24.14 -12.89 -10.38
CA LEU A 85 -24.83 -13.41 -9.19
C LEU A 85 -26.33 -13.65 -9.44
N GLU A 86 -27.00 -12.75 -10.16
CA GLU A 86 -28.39 -12.94 -10.60
C GLU A 86 -28.54 -14.19 -11.48
N ALA A 87 -27.60 -14.44 -12.38
CA ALA A 87 -27.58 -15.65 -13.20
C ALA A 87 -27.43 -16.94 -12.36
N MET A 88 -26.91 -16.83 -11.12
CA MET A 88 -26.83 -17.92 -10.14
C MET A 88 -28.10 -18.00 -9.26
N GLY A 89 -29.08 -17.11 -9.47
CA GLY A 89 -30.30 -17.03 -8.66
C GLY A 89 -30.12 -16.40 -7.27
N LEU A 90 -29.03 -15.67 -7.05
CA LEU A 90 -28.73 -15.03 -5.78
C LEU A 90 -29.26 -13.60 -5.72
N PRO A 91 -29.90 -13.19 -4.59
CA PRO A 91 -30.38 -11.82 -4.41
C PRO A 91 -29.18 -10.89 -4.19
N CYS A 92 -29.02 -9.92 -5.07
CA CYS A 92 -27.94 -8.96 -4.98
C CYS A 92 -28.33 -7.57 -5.47
N ILE A 93 -27.51 -6.56 -5.15
CA ILE A 93 -27.65 -5.20 -5.64
C ILE A 93 -26.27 -4.57 -5.81
N SER A 94 -26.08 -3.88 -6.95
CA SER A 94 -24.89 -3.06 -7.19
C SER A 94 -25.18 -1.59 -6.87
N LEU A 95 -24.27 -0.94 -6.14
CA LEU A 95 -24.40 0.43 -5.68
C LEU A 95 -23.11 1.20 -5.93
N ALA A 96 -23.21 2.42 -6.42
CA ALA A 96 -22.11 3.35 -6.50
C ALA A 96 -21.83 3.99 -5.12
N ALA A 97 -20.60 4.48 -4.90
CA ALA A 97 -20.20 5.07 -3.63
C ALA A 97 -21.11 6.22 -3.15
N TRP A 98 -21.62 7.04 -4.07
CA TRP A 98 -22.58 8.11 -3.72
C TRP A 98 -23.94 7.60 -3.31
N GLN A 99 -24.40 6.45 -3.82
CA GLN A 99 -25.68 5.83 -3.43
C GLN A 99 -25.64 5.26 -2.01
N VAL A 100 -24.46 4.94 -1.53
CA VAL A 100 -24.21 4.43 -0.17
C VAL A 100 -23.58 5.48 0.75
N GLY A 101 -23.52 6.74 0.31
CA GLY A 101 -23.11 7.86 1.13
C GLY A 101 -21.67 7.80 1.65
N ILE A 102 -20.71 7.34 0.84
CA ILE A 102 -19.27 7.43 1.16
C ILE A 102 -18.82 8.88 0.99
N GLN A 103 -18.91 9.67 2.07
CA GLN A 103 -18.53 11.07 2.07
C GLN A 103 -17.03 11.25 2.18
N SER A 104 -16.46 12.12 1.35
CA SER A 104 -15.03 12.39 1.27
C SER A 104 -14.68 13.86 1.43
N THR A 105 -13.37 14.15 1.43
CA THR A 105 -12.85 15.50 1.24
C THR A 105 -13.02 15.93 -0.22
N SER A 106 -13.02 17.25 -0.49
CA SER A 106 -13.04 17.80 -1.85
C SER A 106 -11.64 17.86 -2.51
N VAL A 107 -10.72 16.96 -2.11
CA VAL A 107 -9.40 16.84 -2.73
C VAL A 107 -9.48 15.76 -3.80
N HIS A 108 -9.63 16.18 -5.04
CA HIS A 108 -9.72 15.25 -6.17
C HIS A 108 -8.42 14.46 -6.37
N SER A 109 -8.54 13.22 -6.81
CA SER A 109 -7.47 12.23 -7.07
C SER A 109 -6.78 11.66 -5.81
N ASP A 110 -6.97 12.23 -4.62
CA ASP A 110 -6.49 11.71 -3.33
C ASP A 110 -7.43 12.10 -2.18
N ALA A 111 -8.71 11.88 -2.38
CA ALA A 111 -9.73 12.18 -1.37
C ALA A 111 -9.61 11.28 -0.13
N ARG A 112 -10.05 11.81 1.01
CA ARG A 112 -10.09 11.09 2.29
C ARG A 112 -11.53 10.84 2.70
N ILE A 113 -11.86 9.60 3.07
CA ILE A 113 -13.19 9.25 3.58
C ILE A 113 -13.38 9.95 4.93
N LYS A 114 -14.47 10.71 5.06
CA LYS A 114 -14.88 11.42 6.27
C LYS A 114 -15.93 10.66 7.06
N LYS A 115 -16.92 10.14 6.35
CA LYS A 115 -18.08 9.46 6.93
C LYS A 115 -18.67 8.49 5.90
N ILE A 116 -19.25 7.41 6.38
CA ILE A 116 -20.06 6.49 5.59
C ILE A 116 -21.46 6.50 6.20
N ASP A 117 -22.48 6.66 5.36
CA ASP A 117 -23.85 6.45 5.73
C ASP A 117 -24.17 4.95 5.64
N THR A 118 -24.64 4.38 6.73
CA THR A 118 -24.92 2.95 6.80
C THR A 118 -26.35 2.56 6.47
N GLU A 119 -27.27 3.51 6.40
CA GLU A 119 -28.71 3.22 6.27
C GLU A 119 -29.04 2.44 5.00
N ARG A 120 -28.51 2.87 3.86
CA ARG A 120 -28.82 2.22 2.58
C ARG A 120 -28.30 0.77 2.53
N ILE A 121 -27.05 0.54 2.89
CA ILE A 121 -26.47 -0.81 2.86
C ILE A 121 -27.18 -1.70 3.89
N GLN A 122 -27.46 -1.19 5.10
CA GLN A 122 -28.16 -1.95 6.14
C GLN A 122 -29.55 -2.38 5.65
N SER A 123 -30.30 -1.48 5.03
CA SER A 123 -31.62 -1.80 4.46
C SER A 123 -31.58 -2.91 3.41
N GLU A 124 -30.50 -3.04 2.64
CA GLU A 124 -30.34 -4.12 1.67
C GLU A 124 -29.90 -5.44 2.34
N LEU A 125 -29.02 -5.37 3.35
CA LEU A 125 -28.63 -6.53 4.14
C LEU A 125 -29.82 -7.11 4.91
N ASP A 126 -30.69 -6.27 5.47
CA ASP A 126 -31.91 -6.70 6.17
C ASP A 126 -32.88 -7.46 5.24
N GLN A 127 -32.79 -7.26 3.93
CA GLN A 127 -33.49 -8.01 2.90
C GLN A 127 -32.70 -9.25 2.42
N HIS A 128 -31.62 -9.60 3.11
CA HIS A 128 -30.72 -10.71 2.74
C HIS A 128 -30.16 -10.58 1.32
N ARG A 129 -29.84 -9.37 0.87
CA ARG A 129 -29.17 -9.15 -0.42
C ARG A 129 -27.67 -9.05 -0.25
N ILE A 130 -26.94 -9.62 -1.20
CA ILE A 130 -25.51 -9.36 -1.37
C ILE A 130 -25.37 -7.91 -1.88
N VAL A 131 -24.63 -7.08 -1.16
CA VAL A 131 -24.44 -5.65 -1.51
C VAL A 131 -23.08 -5.47 -2.19
N ILE A 132 -23.07 -5.03 -3.44
CA ILE A 132 -21.84 -4.84 -4.23
C ILE A 132 -21.63 -3.34 -4.41
N VAL A 133 -20.51 -2.81 -3.91
CA VAL A 133 -20.21 -1.38 -3.88
C VAL A 133 -19.01 -1.08 -4.75
N THR A 134 -19.05 0.03 -5.48
CA THR A 134 -17.86 0.54 -6.18
C THR A 134 -16.78 0.91 -5.17
N GLY A 135 -15.58 0.36 -5.33
CA GLY A 135 -14.40 0.81 -4.61
C GLY A 135 -13.86 2.15 -5.14
N PHE A 136 -12.76 2.65 -4.58
CA PHE A 136 -12.00 3.78 -5.09
C PHE A 136 -12.70 5.16 -5.03
N GLN A 137 -14.01 5.21 -4.84
CA GLN A 137 -14.84 6.38 -5.01
C GLN A 137 -15.37 6.93 -3.69
N GLY A 138 -15.66 8.22 -3.68
CA GLY A 138 -16.42 8.93 -2.67
C GLY A 138 -17.22 10.08 -3.29
N VAL A 139 -17.96 10.80 -2.49
CA VAL A 139 -18.68 12.01 -2.87
C VAL A 139 -18.32 13.14 -1.90
N ASP A 140 -18.04 14.30 -2.43
CA ASP A 140 -17.72 15.47 -1.61
C ASP A 140 -18.99 16.20 -1.15
N ARG A 141 -18.81 17.29 -0.40
CA ARG A 141 -19.93 18.12 0.11
C ARG A 141 -20.78 18.79 -0.98
N ASN A 142 -20.26 18.92 -2.20
CA ASN A 142 -20.97 19.53 -3.32
C ASN A 142 -21.73 18.49 -4.14
N GLY A 143 -21.57 17.19 -3.82
CA GLY A 143 -22.10 16.07 -4.60
C GLY A 143 -21.19 15.65 -5.75
N ASP A 144 -19.98 16.20 -5.83
CA ASP A 144 -19.01 15.82 -6.85
C ASP A 144 -18.36 14.48 -6.50
N VAL A 145 -18.20 13.63 -7.51
CA VAL A 145 -17.46 12.36 -7.35
C VAL A 145 -15.99 12.65 -7.13
N THR A 146 -15.41 11.95 -6.20
CA THR A 146 -13.97 12.00 -5.89
C THR A 146 -13.36 10.61 -5.95
N THR A 147 -12.07 10.52 -6.26
CA THR A 147 -11.33 9.27 -6.16
C THR A 147 -10.36 9.29 -4.97
N LEU A 148 -10.14 8.11 -4.37
CA LEU A 148 -9.34 7.96 -3.15
C LEU A 148 -7.84 7.78 -3.43
N GLY A 149 -7.43 7.80 -4.68
CA GLY A 149 -6.05 7.55 -5.08
C GLY A 149 -5.66 6.07 -5.05
N ARG A 150 -4.37 5.77 -5.16
CA ARG A 150 -3.85 4.39 -5.19
C ARG A 150 -4.29 3.61 -3.94
N GLY A 151 -4.65 2.33 -4.14
CA GLY A 151 -5.20 1.48 -3.06
C GLY A 151 -6.57 1.93 -2.54
N GLY A 152 -7.26 2.80 -3.28
CA GLY A 152 -8.57 3.35 -2.88
C GLY A 152 -9.63 2.29 -2.66
N SER A 153 -9.66 1.21 -3.46
CA SER A 153 -10.64 0.12 -3.26
C SER A 153 -10.38 -0.68 -1.98
N ASP A 154 -9.11 -0.91 -1.59
CA ASP A 154 -8.76 -1.52 -0.30
C ASP A 154 -9.21 -0.62 0.85
N THR A 155 -8.97 0.70 0.70
CA THR A 155 -9.40 1.70 1.66
C THR A 155 -10.93 1.74 1.80
N SER A 156 -11.69 1.65 0.68
CA SER A 156 -13.15 1.58 0.69
C SER A 156 -13.65 0.35 1.43
N ALA A 157 -13.07 -0.82 1.18
CA ALA A 157 -13.46 -2.08 1.82
C ALA A 157 -13.23 -2.04 3.33
N VAL A 158 -12.05 -1.58 3.76
CA VAL A 158 -11.73 -1.47 5.19
C VAL A 158 -12.61 -0.41 5.88
N ALA A 159 -12.89 0.70 5.21
CA ALA A 159 -13.79 1.73 5.75
C ALA A 159 -15.23 1.21 5.92
N LEU A 160 -15.75 0.45 4.95
CA LEU A 160 -17.04 -0.23 5.06
C LEU A 160 -17.02 -1.27 6.18
N ALA A 161 -15.97 -2.11 6.25
CA ALA A 161 -15.84 -3.08 7.33
C ALA A 161 -15.83 -2.41 8.72
N ALA A 162 -15.16 -1.28 8.85
CA ALA A 162 -15.14 -0.50 10.09
C ALA A 162 -16.53 0.10 10.42
N ALA A 163 -17.20 0.70 9.42
CA ALA A 163 -18.50 1.35 9.60
C ALA A 163 -19.59 0.34 10.03
N PHE A 164 -19.55 -0.87 9.48
CA PHE A 164 -20.50 -1.94 9.78
C PHE A 164 -20.02 -2.89 10.90
N ARG A 165 -18.82 -2.68 11.47
CA ARG A 165 -18.21 -3.59 12.46
C ARG A 165 -18.19 -5.03 11.95
N ALA A 166 -17.79 -5.21 10.71
CA ALA A 166 -17.72 -6.52 10.08
C ALA A 166 -16.80 -7.48 10.87
N ASP A 167 -17.16 -8.74 10.93
CA ASP A 167 -16.36 -9.77 11.60
C ASP A 167 -15.02 -10.01 10.89
N LEU A 168 -15.01 -9.86 9.56
CA LEU A 168 -13.84 -10.07 8.73
C LEU A 168 -13.90 -9.19 7.48
N CYS A 169 -12.75 -8.65 7.08
CA CYS A 169 -12.55 -8.02 5.78
C CYS A 169 -11.50 -8.80 4.98
N GLN A 170 -11.92 -9.42 3.89
CA GLN A 170 -11.05 -10.21 3.00
C GLN A 170 -10.63 -9.37 1.81
N ILE A 171 -9.32 -9.23 1.61
CA ILE A 171 -8.72 -8.56 0.45
C ILE A 171 -8.24 -9.63 -0.52
N TYR A 172 -9.02 -9.84 -1.57
CA TYR A 172 -8.69 -10.78 -2.65
C TYR A 172 -7.76 -10.11 -3.67
N THR A 173 -6.64 -10.79 -3.90
CA THR A 173 -5.58 -10.37 -4.82
C THR A 173 -5.13 -11.56 -5.69
N ASP A 174 -4.11 -11.39 -6.50
CA ASP A 174 -3.50 -12.42 -7.33
C ASP A 174 -2.47 -13.29 -6.58
N VAL A 175 -2.08 -12.87 -5.36
CA VAL A 175 -1.23 -13.66 -4.45
C VAL A 175 -2.06 -14.32 -3.35
N ASP A 176 -1.57 -15.43 -2.80
CA ASP A 176 -2.31 -16.23 -1.81
C ASP A 176 -1.99 -15.87 -0.34
N GLY A 177 -1.36 -14.72 -0.12
CA GLY A 177 -1.05 -14.20 1.20
C GLY A 177 0.21 -13.34 1.23
N VAL A 178 0.66 -13.01 2.43
CA VAL A 178 1.91 -12.30 2.70
C VAL A 178 3.02 -13.30 2.96
N TYR A 179 4.18 -13.10 2.34
CA TYR A 179 5.32 -13.99 2.45
C TYR A 179 6.47 -13.35 3.23
N THR A 180 7.38 -14.16 3.74
CA THR A 180 8.61 -13.71 4.41
C THR A 180 9.52 -12.88 3.50
N THR A 181 9.37 -13.00 2.19
CA THR A 181 9.91 -12.12 1.14
C THR A 181 9.21 -12.45 -0.18
N ASP A 182 9.54 -11.73 -1.26
CA ASP A 182 9.00 -11.96 -2.60
C ASP A 182 9.40 -13.37 -3.12
N PRO A 183 8.46 -14.30 -3.32
CA PRO A 183 8.76 -15.65 -3.80
C PRO A 183 9.37 -15.70 -5.20
N ARG A 184 9.22 -14.61 -5.99
CA ARG A 184 9.88 -14.49 -7.30
C ARG A 184 11.39 -14.27 -7.18
N VAL A 185 11.84 -13.73 -6.03
CA VAL A 185 13.27 -13.51 -5.71
C VAL A 185 13.84 -14.68 -4.92
N VAL A 186 13.06 -15.21 -3.98
CA VAL A 186 13.45 -16.30 -3.07
C VAL A 186 12.39 -17.40 -3.16
N PRO A 187 12.60 -18.46 -3.96
CA PRO A 187 11.59 -19.50 -4.19
C PRO A 187 11.15 -20.28 -2.93
N ASN A 188 11.98 -20.32 -1.90
CA ASN A 188 11.71 -20.94 -0.59
C ASN A 188 11.10 -19.95 0.43
N ALA A 189 10.66 -18.77 0.01
CA ALA A 189 9.92 -17.86 0.87
C ALA A 189 8.68 -18.54 1.46
N ARG A 190 8.43 -18.32 2.75
CA ARG A 190 7.32 -18.97 3.48
C ARG A 190 6.13 -18.02 3.59
N LYS A 191 4.94 -18.53 3.33
CA LYS A 191 3.71 -17.79 3.58
C LYS A 191 3.50 -17.62 5.09
N LEU A 192 3.15 -16.42 5.52
CA LEU A 192 2.80 -16.09 6.89
C LEU A 192 1.33 -16.49 7.13
N GLU A 193 1.06 -17.21 8.20
CA GLU A 193 -0.32 -17.47 8.61
C GLU A 193 -0.96 -16.23 9.23
N GLU A 194 -0.17 -15.48 9.99
CA GLU A 194 -0.57 -14.27 10.70
C GLU A 194 0.55 -13.26 10.71
N ILE A 195 0.18 -11.97 10.66
CA ILE A 195 1.08 -10.82 10.77
C ILE A 195 0.38 -9.71 11.57
N THR A 196 1.14 -8.88 12.30
CA THR A 196 0.59 -7.72 12.97
C THR A 196 0.36 -6.56 12.00
N TYR A 197 -0.53 -5.61 12.37
CA TYR A 197 -0.73 -4.41 11.54
C TYR A 197 0.58 -3.62 11.36
N ASP A 198 1.39 -3.50 12.41
CA ASP A 198 2.64 -2.74 12.36
C ASP A 198 3.66 -3.38 11.43
N GLU A 199 3.83 -4.69 11.52
CA GLU A 199 4.70 -5.44 10.59
C GLU A 199 4.19 -5.35 9.15
N MET A 200 2.87 -5.45 8.93
CA MET A 200 2.27 -5.32 7.60
C MET A 200 2.46 -3.92 7.02
N LEU A 201 2.28 -2.86 7.84
CA LEU A 201 2.54 -1.47 7.44
C LEU A 201 3.99 -1.27 7.02
N GLU A 202 4.92 -1.77 7.83
CA GLU A 202 6.34 -1.67 7.49
C GLU A 202 6.68 -2.45 6.22
N LEU A 203 6.24 -3.70 6.09
CA LEU A 203 6.47 -4.47 4.85
C LEU A 203 5.90 -3.77 3.62
N ALA A 204 4.68 -3.25 3.71
CA ALA A 204 4.04 -2.52 2.62
C ALA A 204 4.80 -1.24 2.27
N SER A 205 5.29 -0.49 3.28
CA SER A 205 6.09 0.72 3.10
C SER A 205 7.48 0.44 2.52
N GLN A 206 7.99 -0.79 2.72
CA GLN A 206 9.29 -1.20 2.22
C GLN A 206 9.23 -1.94 0.87
N GLY A 207 8.09 -1.91 0.17
CA GLY A 207 7.95 -2.42 -1.19
C GLY A 207 7.20 -3.76 -1.32
N ALA A 208 6.72 -4.37 -0.24
CA ALA A 208 5.83 -5.52 -0.31
C ALA A 208 4.42 -5.07 -0.70
N GLN A 209 4.14 -4.94 -1.99
CA GLN A 209 2.91 -4.37 -2.55
C GLN A 209 1.70 -5.32 -2.47
N VAL A 210 1.47 -5.97 -1.33
CA VAL A 210 0.33 -6.88 -1.13
C VAL A 210 -0.91 -6.14 -0.65
N LEU A 211 -0.73 -5.18 0.26
CA LEU A 211 -1.76 -4.27 0.75
C LEU A 211 -1.27 -2.83 0.66
N HIS A 212 -2.20 -1.90 0.46
CA HIS A 212 -1.86 -0.48 0.48
C HIS A 212 -1.80 0.05 1.92
N ASN A 213 -0.75 0.82 2.27
CA ASN A 213 -0.51 1.33 3.63
C ASN A 213 -1.75 1.96 4.25
N ARG A 214 -2.43 2.83 3.52
CA ARG A 214 -3.62 3.55 3.99
C ARG A 214 -4.75 2.61 4.42
N SER A 215 -4.94 1.47 3.77
CA SER A 215 -5.94 0.48 4.17
C SER A 215 -5.55 -0.23 5.47
N VAL A 216 -4.26 -0.54 5.64
CA VAL A 216 -3.75 -1.18 6.87
C VAL A 216 -3.78 -0.21 8.06
N GLU A 217 -3.42 1.07 7.85
CA GLU A 217 -3.57 2.13 8.87
C GLU A 217 -5.01 2.26 9.35
N LEU A 218 -5.95 2.25 8.41
CA LEU A 218 -7.37 2.33 8.71
C LEU A 218 -7.85 1.09 9.48
N ALA A 219 -7.39 -0.10 9.05
CA ALA A 219 -7.70 -1.36 9.72
C ALA A 219 -7.16 -1.38 11.16
N LYS A 220 -5.92 -0.94 11.37
CA LYS A 220 -5.32 -0.79 12.71
C LYS A 220 -6.15 0.16 13.57
N LYS A 221 -6.47 1.36 13.03
CA LYS A 221 -7.23 2.40 13.75
C LYS A 221 -8.58 1.91 14.24
N PHE A 222 -9.29 1.14 13.41
CA PHE A 222 -10.64 0.65 13.70
C PHE A 222 -10.69 -0.82 14.13
N ARG A 223 -9.55 -1.47 14.29
CA ARG A 223 -9.40 -2.87 14.70
C ARG A 223 -10.18 -3.84 13.79
N VAL A 224 -10.12 -3.60 12.48
CA VAL A 224 -10.76 -4.45 11.48
C VAL A 224 -9.89 -5.67 11.23
N ASN A 225 -10.37 -6.88 11.50
CA ASN A 225 -9.68 -8.10 11.14
C ASN A 225 -9.57 -8.20 9.61
N LEU A 226 -8.34 -8.26 9.10
CA LEU A 226 -8.10 -8.43 7.66
C LEU A 226 -7.62 -9.86 7.37
N GLU A 227 -7.92 -10.32 6.18
CA GLU A 227 -7.33 -11.53 5.60
C GLU A 227 -6.95 -11.25 4.14
N VAL A 228 -5.70 -11.50 3.79
CA VAL A 228 -5.20 -11.43 2.40
C VAL A 228 -5.36 -12.81 1.79
N VAL A 229 -6.12 -12.90 0.70
CA VAL A 229 -6.55 -14.18 0.10
C VAL A 229 -6.34 -14.15 -1.41
N SER A 230 -6.10 -15.31 -2.01
CA SER A 230 -6.06 -15.42 -3.47
C SER A 230 -7.47 -15.44 -4.06
N SER A 231 -7.68 -14.65 -5.11
CA SER A 231 -8.87 -14.78 -5.95
C SER A 231 -8.80 -15.97 -6.92
N LEU A 232 -7.66 -16.64 -7.03
CA LEU A 232 -7.39 -17.72 -7.98
C LEU A 232 -7.43 -19.10 -7.32
N GLU A 233 -7.00 -19.16 -6.08
CA GLU A 233 -6.86 -20.39 -5.33
C GLU A 233 -7.75 -20.37 -4.08
N ARG A 234 -8.40 -21.49 -3.77
CA ARG A 234 -9.21 -21.66 -2.56
C ARG A 234 -8.35 -22.16 -1.40
N LYS A 235 -7.38 -21.34 -0.99
CA LYS A 235 -6.46 -21.64 0.13
C LYS A 235 -6.60 -20.59 1.23
N PRO A 236 -6.35 -20.96 2.50
CA PRO A 236 -6.28 -19.98 3.58
C PRO A 236 -5.25 -18.89 3.27
N GLY A 237 -5.59 -17.65 3.56
CA GLY A 237 -4.74 -16.50 3.37
C GLY A 237 -3.85 -16.17 4.57
N THR A 238 -3.34 -14.95 4.60
CA THR A 238 -2.63 -14.36 5.74
C THR A 238 -3.56 -13.45 6.53
N LYS A 239 -3.68 -13.69 7.84
CA LYS A 239 -4.49 -12.85 8.73
C LYS A 239 -3.67 -11.67 9.24
N VAL A 240 -4.20 -10.46 9.10
CA VAL A 240 -3.59 -9.23 9.63
C VAL A 240 -4.42 -8.75 10.82
N LYS A 241 -3.81 -8.66 12.01
CA LYS A 241 -4.50 -8.35 13.26
C LYS A 241 -3.58 -7.67 14.29
N GLU A 242 -4.11 -7.26 15.42
CA GLU A 242 -3.37 -6.50 16.44
C GLU A 242 -2.28 -7.34 17.12
N VAL A 243 -2.56 -8.60 17.43
CA VAL A 243 -1.64 -9.51 18.14
C VAL A 243 -1.65 -10.88 17.50
N THR A 244 -0.47 -11.45 17.28
CA THR A 244 -0.30 -12.83 16.83
C THR A 244 -0.21 -13.79 18.02
N LYS A 245 -0.65 -15.04 17.84
CA LYS A 245 -0.80 -16.03 18.93
C LYS A 245 0.51 -16.60 19.46
N VAL A 246 1.65 -16.35 18.84
CA VAL A 246 2.92 -17.04 19.14
C VAL A 246 4.04 -16.02 19.30
N GLU A 247 4.88 -16.20 20.32
CA GLU A 247 6.23 -15.59 20.33
C GLU A 247 6.97 -16.14 19.11
N LYS A 248 6.93 -15.37 18.02
CA LYS A 248 7.52 -15.75 16.73
C LYS A 248 8.95 -15.26 16.59
N THR A 249 9.60 -15.83 15.58
CA THR A 249 10.90 -15.38 15.05
C THR A 249 11.03 -13.87 15.11
N ASN A 250 12.23 -13.40 15.43
CA ASN A 250 12.56 -12.00 15.63
C ASN A 250 12.22 -11.09 14.46
N ILE A 251 11.99 -11.66 13.25
CA ILE A 251 11.58 -10.92 12.06
C ILE A 251 10.40 -11.60 11.35
N ALA A 252 9.51 -10.77 10.78
CA ALA A 252 8.37 -11.20 9.98
C ALA A 252 8.76 -11.39 8.52
N GLY A 253 9.67 -10.56 7.99
CA GLY A 253 10.08 -10.67 6.60
C GLY A 253 11.21 -9.75 6.17
N VAL A 254 11.60 -9.95 4.91
CA VAL A 254 12.61 -9.15 4.19
C VAL A 254 11.92 -8.49 3.00
N ALA A 255 11.92 -7.17 2.96
CA ALA A 255 11.37 -6.38 1.86
C ALA A 255 12.47 -5.65 1.10
N LYS A 256 12.19 -5.29 -0.16
CA LYS A 256 13.09 -4.49 -1.00
C LYS A 256 12.36 -3.37 -1.69
N ASP A 257 13.05 -2.27 -1.93
CA ASP A 257 12.57 -1.16 -2.72
C ASP A 257 13.67 -0.63 -3.64
N THR A 258 13.45 -0.68 -4.94
CA THR A 258 14.36 -0.17 -5.99
C THR A 258 13.82 1.08 -6.67
N SER A 259 12.71 1.62 -6.18
CA SER A 259 12.07 2.83 -6.72
C SER A 259 12.58 4.12 -6.09
N ILE A 260 13.64 4.05 -5.29
CA ILE A 260 14.22 5.18 -4.55
C ILE A 260 15.48 5.73 -5.22
N ALA A 261 15.72 7.01 -5.00
CA ALA A 261 16.97 7.69 -5.35
C ALA A 261 17.50 8.46 -4.13
N ARG A 262 18.82 8.57 -4.03
CA ARG A 262 19.50 9.35 -2.99
C ARG A 262 19.76 10.76 -3.47
N VAL A 263 19.52 11.72 -2.58
CA VAL A 263 19.91 13.13 -2.73
C VAL A 263 20.75 13.52 -1.53
N ALA A 264 21.91 14.10 -1.77
CA ALA A 264 22.79 14.61 -0.74
C ALA A 264 23.09 16.09 -0.98
N LEU A 265 22.78 16.90 0.00
CA LEU A 265 23.16 18.31 0.06
C LEU A 265 24.47 18.41 0.82
N ILE A 266 25.53 18.77 0.12
CA ILE A 266 26.89 18.82 0.66
C ILE A 266 27.23 20.23 1.09
N GLY A 267 27.88 20.36 2.25
CA GLY A 267 28.42 21.63 2.72
C GLY A 267 27.37 22.62 3.25
N LEU A 268 26.24 22.14 3.74
CA LEU A 268 25.23 23.00 4.39
C LEU A 268 25.79 23.70 5.63
N GLN A 269 25.55 24.98 5.78
CA GLN A 269 25.97 25.72 6.98
C GLN A 269 25.23 25.18 8.22
N HIS A 270 26.00 25.00 9.30
CA HIS A 270 25.44 24.48 10.57
C HIS A 270 24.68 25.56 11.33
N ASN A 271 23.50 25.94 10.80
CA ASN A 271 22.59 26.91 11.44
C ASN A 271 21.31 26.22 11.91
N PRO A 272 20.73 26.66 13.06
CA PRO A 272 19.41 26.18 13.46
C PRO A 272 18.36 26.46 12.38
N GLY A 273 17.54 25.44 12.05
CA GLY A 273 16.46 25.56 11.09
C GLY A 273 16.79 25.12 9.65
N VAL A 274 18.04 24.80 9.29
CA VAL A 274 18.40 24.38 7.93
C VAL A 274 17.62 23.13 7.51
N ALA A 275 17.55 22.10 8.33
CA ALA A 275 16.77 20.91 8.02
C ALA A 275 15.28 21.24 7.81
N PHE A 276 14.70 22.12 8.63
CA PHE A 276 13.34 22.60 8.43
C PHE A 276 13.15 23.24 7.05
N GLN A 277 14.06 24.14 6.66
CA GLN A 277 13.97 24.84 5.36
C GLN A 277 14.02 23.87 4.19
N VAL A 278 14.92 22.88 4.22
CA VAL A 278 15.04 21.85 3.17
C VAL A 278 13.74 21.03 3.07
N PHE A 279 13.26 20.48 4.17
CA PHE A 279 12.12 19.57 4.12
C PHE A 279 10.77 20.27 4.01
N ASP A 280 10.63 21.51 4.50
CA ASP A 280 9.45 22.36 4.26
C ASP A 280 9.31 22.71 2.78
N LEU A 281 10.43 22.99 2.13
CA LEU A 281 10.47 23.27 0.69
C LEU A 281 10.00 22.05 -0.12
N LEU A 282 10.54 20.87 0.13
CA LEU A 282 10.14 19.64 -0.54
C LEU A 282 8.66 19.29 -0.25
N SER A 283 8.23 19.46 0.98
CA SER A 283 6.84 19.21 1.41
C SER A 283 5.83 20.10 0.68
N LYS A 284 6.16 21.38 0.43
CA LYS A 284 5.32 22.32 -0.34
C LYS A 284 5.11 21.87 -1.78
N HIS A 285 6.03 21.07 -2.32
CA HIS A 285 5.94 20.48 -3.66
C HIS A 285 5.40 19.03 -3.63
N ASN A 286 4.90 18.58 -2.47
CA ASN A 286 4.38 17.22 -2.26
C ASN A 286 5.40 16.11 -2.51
N ILE A 287 6.69 16.40 -2.32
CA ILE A 287 7.77 15.41 -2.41
C ILE A 287 7.91 14.72 -1.07
N ASN A 288 7.74 13.41 -1.07
CA ASN A 288 7.88 12.59 0.13
C ASN A 288 9.33 12.13 0.31
N VAL A 289 9.81 12.22 1.56
CA VAL A 289 11.17 11.81 1.94
C VAL A 289 11.08 10.65 2.92
N ASP A 290 11.87 9.59 2.71
CA ASP A 290 11.84 8.39 3.57
C ASP A 290 13.04 8.36 4.54
N VAL A 291 14.25 8.03 4.07
CA VAL A 291 15.44 7.98 4.92
C VAL A 291 16.06 9.36 4.99
N ILE A 292 16.41 9.83 6.19
CA ILE A 292 17.13 11.09 6.39
C ILE A 292 18.37 10.80 7.23
N LEU A 293 19.54 11.17 6.75
CA LEU A 293 20.81 11.12 7.45
C LEU A 293 21.45 12.50 7.48
N GLN A 294 21.81 12.98 8.65
CA GLN A 294 22.61 14.19 8.81
C GLN A 294 23.98 13.81 9.33
N SER A 295 25.04 14.16 8.59
CA SER A 295 26.41 13.87 9.02
C SER A 295 26.87 14.83 10.12
N ILE A 296 27.92 14.41 10.84
CA ILE A 296 28.72 15.33 11.64
C ILE A 296 29.69 16.02 10.68
N GLY A 297 29.42 17.29 10.39
CA GLY A 297 30.16 18.05 9.38
C GLY A 297 31.62 18.38 9.80
N ARG A 298 32.34 18.94 8.87
CA ARG A 298 33.67 19.53 9.07
C ARG A 298 33.53 21.04 8.99
N GLU A 299 34.30 21.79 9.79
CA GLU A 299 34.42 23.26 9.70
C GLU A 299 33.08 24.02 9.65
N ASP A 300 32.19 23.76 10.63
CA ASP A 300 30.84 24.34 10.74
C ASP A 300 29.88 24.05 9.58
N THR A 301 30.17 23.03 8.77
CA THR A 301 29.24 22.53 7.74
C THR A 301 28.66 21.16 8.11
N LYS A 302 27.56 20.79 7.48
CA LYS A 302 26.95 19.46 7.56
C LYS A 302 26.46 19.03 6.20
N ASP A 303 26.35 17.71 6.02
CA ASP A 303 25.69 17.16 4.85
C ASP A 303 24.34 16.58 5.30
N ILE A 304 23.33 16.82 4.50
CA ILE A 304 22.00 16.19 4.67
C ILE A 304 21.80 15.27 3.48
N THR A 305 21.73 13.99 3.74
CA THR A 305 21.43 12.96 2.75
C THR A 305 20.04 12.41 3.02
N PHE A 306 19.23 12.27 1.99
CA PHE A 306 17.88 11.70 2.11
C PHE A 306 17.52 10.92 0.83
N THR A 307 16.46 10.12 0.93
CA THR A 307 15.92 9.39 -0.21
C THR A 307 14.56 9.93 -0.60
N VAL A 308 14.35 9.99 -1.91
CA VAL A 308 13.06 10.30 -2.55
C VAL A 308 12.69 9.18 -3.51
N HIS A 309 11.46 9.15 -3.99
CA HIS A 309 11.10 8.25 -5.08
C HIS A 309 11.82 8.68 -6.38
N LYS A 310 12.31 7.74 -7.20
CA LYS A 310 13.02 8.04 -8.47
C LYS A 310 12.28 9.04 -9.37
N LYS A 311 10.94 8.93 -9.45
CA LYS A 311 10.11 9.87 -10.24
C LYS A 311 10.16 11.32 -9.76
N ASP A 312 10.47 11.55 -8.48
CA ASP A 312 10.49 12.88 -7.86
C ASP A 312 11.92 13.45 -7.79
N LEU A 313 12.93 12.72 -8.30
CA LEU A 313 14.34 13.10 -8.18
C LEU A 313 14.67 14.41 -8.92
N GLU A 314 14.32 14.49 -10.20
CA GLU A 314 14.63 15.68 -11.02
C GLU A 314 13.92 16.92 -10.50
N GLU A 315 12.65 16.80 -10.09
CA GLU A 315 11.91 17.90 -9.48
C GLU A 315 12.55 18.33 -8.15
N SER A 316 12.95 17.34 -7.31
CA SER A 316 13.65 17.62 -6.05
C SER A 316 14.96 18.39 -6.28
N LYS A 317 15.75 17.96 -7.25
CA LYS A 317 17.02 18.58 -7.61
C LYS A 317 16.81 20.02 -8.11
N GLN A 318 15.86 20.22 -9.01
CA GLN A 318 15.55 21.54 -9.55
C GLN A 318 15.14 22.52 -8.44
N ILE A 319 14.20 22.12 -7.59
CA ILE A 319 13.70 22.94 -6.49
C ILE A 319 14.83 23.34 -5.52
N LEU A 320 15.70 22.39 -5.18
CA LEU A 320 16.80 22.64 -4.27
C LEU A 320 17.87 23.58 -4.90
N GLU A 321 18.21 23.39 -6.18
CA GLU A 321 19.17 24.28 -6.89
C GLU A 321 18.62 25.71 -7.03
N GLU A 322 17.32 25.90 -7.30
CA GLU A 322 16.68 27.21 -7.34
C GLU A 322 16.77 27.96 -6.00
N HIS A 323 16.89 27.23 -4.88
CA HIS A 323 16.99 27.78 -3.53
C HIS A 323 18.41 27.71 -2.93
N LYS A 324 19.41 27.40 -3.72
CA LYS A 324 20.81 27.20 -3.29
C LYS A 324 21.36 28.36 -2.46
N GLU A 325 21.15 29.60 -2.88
CA GLU A 325 21.63 30.77 -2.14
C GLU A 325 20.97 30.95 -0.76
N THR A 326 19.71 30.54 -0.64
CA THR A 326 18.96 30.61 0.62
C THR A 326 19.36 29.49 1.56
N LEU A 327 19.49 28.26 1.04
CA LEU A 327 19.85 27.08 1.81
C LEU A 327 21.35 27.01 2.13
N ARG A 328 22.20 27.66 1.31
CA ARG A 328 23.65 27.79 1.47
C ARG A 328 24.35 26.44 1.58
N PHE A 329 24.25 25.64 0.53
CA PHE A 329 25.02 24.40 0.36
C PHE A 329 26.00 24.54 -0.81
N ASP A 330 27.02 23.70 -0.85
CA ASP A 330 28.05 23.76 -1.90
C ASP A 330 27.52 23.15 -3.21
N HIS A 331 27.05 21.90 -3.15
CA HIS A 331 26.51 21.20 -4.33
C HIS A 331 25.55 20.08 -3.91
N ILE A 332 24.82 19.56 -4.91
CA ILE A 332 23.93 18.40 -4.77
C ILE A 332 24.59 17.19 -5.42
N GLU A 333 24.64 16.08 -4.70
CA GLU A 333 24.94 14.76 -5.25
C GLU A 333 23.67 13.93 -5.33
N THR A 334 23.49 13.21 -6.43
CA THR A 334 22.34 12.30 -6.63
C THR A 334 22.81 10.93 -7.07
N ASP A 335 22.06 9.88 -6.67
CA ASP A 335 22.35 8.51 -7.07
C ASP A 335 21.01 7.75 -7.26
N GLU A 336 20.77 7.27 -8.48
CA GLU A 336 19.59 6.47 -8.85
C GLU A 336 19.89 4.97 -8.86
N SER A 337 21.17 4.59 -8.77
CA SER A 337 21.63 3.20 -8.84
C SER A 337 21.62 2.52 -7.48
N ILE A 338 20.74 2.96 -6.58
CA ILE A 338 20.61 2.41 -5.24
C ILE A 338 19.31 1.64 -5.07
N GLY A 339 19.34 0.71 -4.13
CA GLY A 339 18.14 0.06 -3.63
C GLY A 339 18.19 -0.11 -2.12
N LYS A 340 17.04 -0.29 -1.54
CA LYS A 340 16.84 -0.48 -0.11
C LYS A 340 16.42 -1.92 0.16
N VAL A 341 17.05 -2.55 1.16
CA VAL A 341 16.63 -3.86 1.70
C VAL A 341 16.37 -3.70 3.18
N SER A 342 15.23 -4.19 3.63
CA SER A 342 14.77 -4.02 5.00
C SER A 342 14.35 -5.35 5.62
N ILE A 343 14.76 -5.60 6.86
CA ILE A 343 14.14 -6.62 7.71
C ILE A 343 13.10 -5.94 8.59
N VAL A 344 11.96 -6.61 8.76
CA VAL A 344 10.82 -6.12 9.55
C VAL A 344 10.41 -7.17 10.56
N GLY A 345 10.15 -6.77 11.80
CA GLY A 345 9.61 -7.64 12.83
C GLY A 345 9.57 -6.98 14.20
N ALA A 346 8.53 -7.27 14.97
CA ALA A 346 8.34 -6.76 16.34
C ALA A 346 9.43 -7.23 17.33
N GLY A 347 10.15 -8.30 17.00
CA GLY A 347 11.24 -8.84 17.84
C GLY A 347 12.56 -8.08 17.74
N LEU A 348 12.70 -7.08 16.86
CA LEU A 348 13.95 -6.33 16.68
C LEU A 348 14.38 -5.58 17.95
N MET A 349 13.43 -4.99 18.69
CA MET A 349 13.72 -4.25 19.93
C MET A 349 14.20 -5.14 21.08
N SER A 350 13.64 -6.34 21.18
CA SER A 350 13.87 -7.24 22.32
C SER A 350 15.07 -8.16 22.15
N ASN A 351 15.62 -8.28 20.93
CA ASN A 351 16.67 -9.22 20.60
C ASN A 351 17.94 -8.52 20.10
N CYS A 352 18.91 -8.40 20.99
CA CYS A 352 20.24 -7.90 20.64
C CYS A 352 20.87 -8.79 19.55
N GLY A 353 21.48 -8.17 18.56
CA GLY A 353 22.23 -8.88 17.52
C GLY A 353 21.47 -9.19 16.24
N VAL A 354 20.16 -8.88 16.13
CA VAL A 354 19.42 -9.07 14.87
C VAL A 354 20.02 -8.23 13.74
N ALA A 355 20.32 -6.96 13.99
CA ALA A 355 21.00 -6.11 13.03
C ALA A 355 22.40 -6.65 12.64
N ALA A 356 23.15 -7.14 13.64
CA ALA A 356 24.46 -7.73 13.39
C ALA A 356 24.38 -8.96 12.47
N ARG A 357 23.37 -9.83 12.65
CA ARG A 357 23.12 -10.98 11.76
C ARG A 357 22.76 -10.55 10.32
N MET A 358 22.02 -9.45 10.15
CA MET A 358 21.74 -8.89 8.84
C MET A 358 23.03 -8.41 8.17
N PHE A 359 23.89 -7.69 8.91
CA PHE A 359 25.17 -7.20 8.39
C PHE A 359 26.16 -8.33 8.12
N GLU A 360 26.16 -9.37 8.95
CA GLU A 360 26.94 -10.59 8.71
C GLU A 360 26.55 -11.28 7.41
N ALA A 361 25.25 -11.43 7.13
CA ALA A 361 24.76 -12.00 5.87
C ALA A 361 25.23 -11.20 4.64
N LEU A 362 25.22 -9.86 4.74
CA LEU A 362 25.72 -8.99 3.67
C LEU A 362 27.24 -9.08 3.51
N TYR A 363 27.98 -9.14 4.61
CA TYR A 363 29.42 -9.33 4.60
C TYR A 363 29.82 -10.66 3.96
N GLU A 364 29.18 -11.76 4.35
CA GLU A 364 29.42 -13.10 3.77
C GLU A 364 29.07 -13.13 2.26
N ALA A 365 28.09 -12.34 1.83
CA ALA A 365 27.72 -12.18 0.43
C ALA A 365 28.64 -11.21 -0.35
N GLY A 366 29.59 -10.53 0.32
CA GLY A 366 30.46 -9.53 -0.30
C GLY A 366 29.72 -8.29 -0.81
N ILE A 367 28.70 -7.83 -0.06
CA ILE A 367 27.85 -6.68 -0.42
C ILE A 367 28.18 -5.50 0.50
N ASN A 368 28.50 -4.36 -0.08
CA ASN A 368 28.75 -3.14 0.67
C ASN A 368 27.45 -2.43 1.06
N ILE A 369 27.44 -1.86 2.26
CA ILE A 369 26.34 -1.06 2.78
C ILE A 369 26.69 0.43 2.61
N GLN A 370 25.84 1.18 1.93
CA GLN A 370 26.03 2.62 1.75
C GLN A 370 25.41 3.44 2.90
N MET A 371 24.22 3.04 3.37
CA MET A 371 23.51 3.70 4.47
C MET A 371 22.78 2.68 5.32
N ILE A 372 22.61 3.00 6.60
CA ILE A 372 21.83 2.21 7.56
C ILE A 372 20.77 3.11 8.19
N ASN A 373 19.55 2.62 8.27
CA ASN A 373 18.45 3.26 8.99
C ASN A 373 17.74 2.23 9.86
N THR A 374 17.39 2.60 11.08
CA THR A 374 16.72 1.70 12.04
C THR A 374 15.51 2.35 12.66
N SER A 375 14.46 1.57 12.90
CA SER A 375 13.33 1.91 13.74
C SER A 375 13.08 0.82 14.78
N GLU A 376 12.00 0.93 15.55
CA GLU A 376 11.64 -0.07 16.57
C GLU A 376 11.42 -1.47 15.99
N ILE A 377 10.88 -1.55 14.77
CA ILE A 377 10.49 -2.81 14.13
C ILE A 377 11.10 -3.01 12.75
N ARG A 378 12.14 -2.21 12.41
CA ARG A 378 12.78 -2.26 11.09
C ARG A 378 14.28 -1.96 11.17
N VAL A 379 15.07 -2.69 10.39
CA VAL A 379 16.43 -2.32 10.02
C VAL A 379 16.52 -2.29 8.50
N SER A 380 16.92 -1.16 7.95
CA SER A 380 17.07 -0.95 6.50
C SER A 380 18.51 -0.64 6.15
N VAL A 381 18.96 -1.16 5.01
CA VAL A 381 20.23 -0.82 4.40
C VAL A 381 20.01 -0.33 2.98
N LEU A 382 20.76 0.68 2.58
CA LEU A 382 20.88 1.09 1.20
C LEU A 382 22.17 0.49 0.64
N LEU A 383 22.07 -0.02 -0.58
CA LEU A 383 23.17 -0.68 -1.29
C LEU A 383 22.98 -0.48 -2.80
N ASP A 384 23.93 -0.92 -3.60
CA ASP A 384 23.86 -0.82 -5.05
C ASP A 384 22.65 -1.62 -5.59
N GLU A 385 21.91 -1.06 -6.53
CA GLU A 385 20.65 -1.66 -7.04
C GLU A 385 20.89 -3.07 -7.59
N GLU A 386 22.03 -3.32 -8.25
CA GLU A 386 22.39 -4.63 -8.78
C GLU A 386 22.52 -5.71 -7.72
N ASP A 387 22.86 -5.34 -6.48
CA ASP A 387 23.03 -6.23 -5.35
C ASP A 387 21.75 -6.53 -4.58
N VAL A 388 20.68 -5.78 -4.80
CA VAL A 388 19.43 -5.89 -4.02
C VAL A 388 18.89 -7.31 -3.95
N ASN A 389 18.78 -8.00 -5.08
CA ASN A 389 18.24 -9.36 -5.10
C ASN A 389 19.17 -10.37 -4.43
N ARG A 390 20.48 -10.17 -4.52
CA ARG A 390 21.50 -11.00 -3.84
C ARG A 390 21.45 -10.77 -2.33
N ALA A 391 21.30 -9.52 -1.90
CA ALA A 391 21.13 -9.15 -0.50
C ALA A 391 19.86 -9.75 0.12
N VAL A 392 18.72 -9.67 -0.59
CA VAL A 392 17.45 -10.27 -0.14
C VAL A 392 17.61 -11.77 0.10
N ARG A 393 18.26 -12.49 -0.83
CA ARG A 393 18.53 -13.94 -0.68
C ARG A 393 19.40 -14.23 0.53
N ALA A 394 20.55 -13.56 0.63
CA ALA A 394 21.50 -13.78 1.73
C ALA A 394 20.88 -13.50 3.10
N ILE A 395 20.13 -12.39 3.23
CA ILE A 395 19.46 -12.04 4.47
C ILE A 395 18.33 -13.06 4.76
N HIS A 396 17.51 -13.40 3.77
CA HIS A 396 16.42 -14.36 3.95
C HIS A 396 16.98 -15.74 4.39
N ASP A 397 17.99 -16.24 3.75
CA ASP A 397 18.62 -17.52 4.11
C ASP A 397 19.21 -17.49 5.53
N LYS A 398 19.81 -16.36 5.95
CA LYS A 398 20.35 -16.20 7.30
C LYS A 398 19.29 -16.24 8.40
N PHE A 399 18.07 -15.78 8.10
CA PHE A 399 16.97 -15.70 9.09
C PHE A 399 15.93 -16.81 8.97
N PHE A 400 15.69 -17.34 7.79
CA PHE A 400 14.64 -18.33 7.49
C PHE A 400 15.18 -19.63 6.88
N GLY A 401 16.48 -19.71 6.56
CA GLY A 401 17.13 -20.94 6.17
C GLY A 401 17.01 -22.00 7.26
N GLU A 402 16.95 -23.27 6.90
CA GLU A 402 16.94 -24.37 7.87
C GLU A 402 18.26 -24.36 8.65
N ILE A 403 18.14 -24.41 10.00
CA ILE A 403 19.22 -24.75 10.91
C ILE A 403 19.35 -26.28 10.92
#